data_cfeb5fb971154196a174fd369575bc4b
#
_entry.id   cfeb5fb971154196a174fd369575bc4b
#
_cell.length_a   1.000
_cell.length_b   1.000
_cell.length_c   1.000
_cell.angle_alpha   90.00
_cell.angle_beta   90.00
_cell.angle_gamma   90.00
#
_symmetry.space_group_name_H-M   'P 1'
#
loop_
_entity.id
_entity.type
_entity.pdbx_description
1 polymer ?
#
loop_
_entity_poly.entity_id
_entity_poly.type
_entity_poly.pdbx_seq_one_letter_code
_entity_poly.pdbx_strand_id
1 'polypeptide(L)'
;DELLSQWAIQKLKNGEMKILDIATPMFERTLINAALQQTRGRKRHAAELLGWGRNTLTRKLKELGMDSADDDDEDEHKATLSEA
;
A
#
# COMPACT_ATOMS: atom_id res chain seq x y z
N ASP A 1 18.65 -6.59 -1.81
CA ASP A 1 18.56 -5.42 -2.67
C ASP A 1 19.63 -4.42 -2.31
N GLU A 2 20.45 -4.09 -3.28
CA GLU A 2 21.60 -3.23 -3.08
C GLU A 2 21.22 -1.81 -2.68
N LEU A 3 20.24 -1.24 -3.36
CA LEU A 3 19.82 0.12 -3.05
C LEU A 3 19.21 0.22 -1.67
N LEU A 4 18.40 -0.76 -1.32
CA LEU A 4 17.77 -0.76 0.00
C LEU A 4 18.83 -0.96 1.08
N SER A 5 19.80 -1.81 0.81
CA SER A 5 20.89 -2.04 1.76
C SER A 5 21.68 -0.76 2.00
N GLN A 6 22.00 -0.05 0.94
CA GLN A 6 22.76 1.21 1.06
C GLN A 6 21.95 2.25 1.82
N TRP A 7 20.67 2.33 1.55
CA TRP A 7 19.80 3.26 2.26
C TRP A 7 19.81 2.96 3.76
N ALA A 8 19.68 1.67 4.10
CA ALA A 8 19.62 1.28 5.51
C ALA A 8 20.95 1.57 6.21
N ILE A 9 22.06 1.25 5.56
CA ILE A 9 23.35 1.50 6.13
C ILE A 9 23.55 3.00 6.39
N GLN A 10 23.14 3.83 5.44
CA GLN A 10 23.30 5.26 5.58
C GLN A 10 22.48 5.78 6.76
N LYS A 11 21.23 5.30 6.88
CA LYS A 11 20.39 5.72 7.98
C LYS A 11 20.97 5.32 9.33
N LEU A 12 21.47 4.10 9.41
CA LEU A 12 22.06 3.63 10.66
C LEU A 12 23.33 4.37 11.00
N LYS A 13 24.13 4.71 10.01
CA LYS A 13 25.35 5.49 10.24
C LYS A 13 25.03 6.88 10.75
N ASN A 14 23.91 7.42 10.36
CA ASN A 14 23.48 8.74 10.82
C ASN A 14 22.89 8.68 12.22
N GLY A 15 22.91 7.53 12.87
CA GLY A 15 22.41 7.40 14.22
C GLY A 15 20.91 7.25 14.33
N GLU A 16 20.24 7.01 13.22
CA GLU A 16 18.79 6.86 13.29
C GLU A 16 18.42 5.52 13.87
N MET A 17 17.32 5.51 14.61
CA MET A 17 16.84 4.33 15.25
C MET A 17 15.42 4.05 14.78
N LYS A 18 14.96 2.84 15.05
CA LYS A 18 13.59 2.45 14.69
C LYS A 18 13.32 2.67 13.19
N ILE A 19 14.31 2.32 12.37
CA ILE A 19 14.18 2.59 10.95
C ILE A 19 13.04 1.81 10.30
N LEU A 20 12.59 0.71 10.91
CA LEU A 20 11.44 0.00 10.35
C LEU A 20 10.16 0.82 10.44
N ASP A 21 10.09 1.75 11.40
CA ASP A 21 8.93 2.62 11.47
C ASP A 21 8.81 3.50 10.24
N ILE A 22 9.91 3.73 9.56
CA ILE A 22 9.93 4.50 8.32
C ILE A 22 9.92 3.57 7.12
N ALA A 23 10.75 2.53 7.17
CA ALA A 23 10.96 1.66 6.02
C ALA A 23 9.73 0.82 5.70
N THR A 24 9.05 0.29 6.71
CA THR A 24 7.92 -0.59 6.46
C THR A 24 6.79 0.12 5.75
N PRO A 25 6.32 1.29 6.23
CA PRO A 25 5.28 1.98 5.48
C PRO A 25 5.73 2.42 4.09
N MET A 26 6.98 2.82 3.96
CA MET A 26 7.50 3.24 2.67
C MET A 26 7.49 2.09 1.68
N PHE A 27 7.94 0.93 2.12
CA PHE A 27 7.97 -0.26 1.29
C PHE A 27 6.55 -0.68 0.90
N GLU A 28 5.66 -0.70 1.87
CA GLU A 28 4.28 -1.08 1.61
C GLU A 28 3.61 -0.12 0.64
N ARG A 29 3.84 1.18 0.83
CA ARG A 29 3.25 2.18 -0.05
C ARG A 29 3.72 1.99 -1.49
N THR A 30 4.99 1.71 -1.65
CA THR A 30 5.56 1.51 -2.97
C THR A 30 4.94 0.29 -3.66
N LEU A 31 4.81 -0.82 -2.94
CA LEU A 31 4.24 -2.02 -3.51
C LEU A 31 2.76 -1.86 -3.80
N ILE A 32 2.04 -1.17 -2.93
CA ILE A 32 0.62 -0.93 -3.15
C ILE A 32 0.42 -0.08 -4.39
N ASN A 33 1.22 0.99 -4.53
CA ASN A 33 1.11 1.83 -5.71
C ASN A 33 1.38 1.04 -6.98
N ALA A 34 2.39 0.19 -6.97
CA ALA A 34 2.70 -0.63 -8.14
C ALA A 34 1.55 -1.56 -8.48
N ALA A 35 0.96 -2.19 -7.48
CA ALA A 35 -0.15 -3.11 -7.71
C ALA A 35 -1.38 -2.36 -8.23
N LEU A 36 -1.64 -1.18 -7.68
CA LEU A 36 -2.79 -0.40 -8.13
C LEU A 36 -2.59 0.10 -9.56
N GLN A 37 -1.37 0.47 -9.92
CA GLN A 37 -1.09 0.85 -11.29
C GLN A 37 -1.31 -0.32 -12.23
N GLN A 38 -0.84 -1.49 -11.84
CA GLN A 38 -0.97 -2.67 -12.67
C GLN A 38 -2.44 -3.05 -12.88
N THR A 39 -3.27 -2.78 -11.91
CA THR A 39 -4.68 -3.17 -11.97
C THR A 39 -5.60 -2.00 -12.32
N ARG A 40 -5.01 -0.84 -12.61
CA ARG A 40 -5.76 0.36 -12.96
C ARG A 40 -6.72 0.76 -11.84
N GLY A 41 -6.24 0.66 -10.61
CA GLY A 41 -7.01 1.08 -9.46
C GLY A 41 -7.97 0.07 -8.90
N ARG A 42 -7.98 -1.15 -9.42
CA ARG A 42 -8.91 -2.16 -8.92
C ARG A 42 -8.35 -2.77 -7.65
N LYS A 43 -8.93 -2.39 -6.53
CA LYS A 43 -8.38 -2.75 -5.24
C LYS A 43 -8.40 -4.24 -4.97
N ARG A 44 -9.49 -4.92 -5.33
CA ARG A 44 -9.56 -6.35 -5.07
C ARG A 44 -8.44 -7.09 -5.81
N HIS A 45 -8.25 -6.77 -7.06
CA HIS A 45 -7.22 -7.43 -7.84
C HIS A 45 -5.82 -7.05 -7.33
N ALA A 46 -5.65 -5.78 -6.95
CA ALA A 46 -4.36 -5.36 -6.40
C ALA A 46 -4.05 -6.12 -5.12
N ALA A 47 -5.04 -6.32 -4.25
CA ALA A 47 -4.83 -7.09 -3.04
C ALA A 47 -4.39 -8.50 -3.36
N GLU A 48 -5.02 -9.11 -4.37
CA GLU A 48 -4.63 -10.46 -4.78
C GLU A 48 -3.18 -10.51 -5.23
N LEU A 49 -2.76 -9.52 -6.01
CA LEU A 49 -1.38 -9.47 -6.48
C LEU A 49 -0.40 -9.30 -5.32
N LEU A 50 -0.82 -8.61 -4.28
CA LEU A 50 0.03 -8.41 -3.12
C LEU A 50 -0.01 -9.57 -2.14
N GLY A 51 -0.95 -10.50 -2.33
CA GLY A 51 -1.10 -11.60 -1.41
C GLY A 51 -1.93 -11.27 -0.18
N TRP A 52 -2.73 -10.23 -0.26
CA TRP A 52 -3.56 -9.77 0.85
C TRP A 52 -5.03 -10.00 0.56
N GLY A 53 -5.84 -10.04 1.60
CA GLY A 53 -7.28 -9.94 1.43
C GLY A 53 -7.65 -8.50 1.15
N ARG A 54 -8.82 -8.30 0.54
CA ARG A 54 -9.28 -6.95 0.22
C ARG A 54 -9.40 -6.08 1.45
N ASN A 55 -9.86 -6.65 2.57
CA ASN A 55 -10.01 -5.87 3.79
C ASN A 55 -8.65 -5.41 4.34
N THR A 56 -7.64 -6.26 4.20
CA THR A 56 -6.30 -5.89 4.63
C THR A 56 -5.80 -4.71 3.80
N LEU A 57 -6.01 -4.75 2.49
CA LEU A 57 -5.57 -3.65 1.65
C LEU A 57 -6.31 -2.36 2.03
N THR A 58 -7.62 -2.44 2.26
CA THR A 58 -8.39 -1.27 2.64
C THR A 58 -7.85 -0.65 3.92
N ARG A 59 -7.56 -1.49 4.91
CA ARG A 59 -7.02 -1.01 6.16
C ARG A 59 -5.65 -0.37 5.97
N LYS A 60 -4.80 -1.00 5.17
CA LYS A 60 -3.46 -0.47 4.92
C LYS A 60 -3.51 0.87 4.21
N LEU A 61 -4.43 1.02 3.25
CA LEU A 61 -4.55 2.30 2.56
C LEU A 61 -4.87 3.42 3.53
N LYS A 62 -5.72 3.15 4.51
CA LYS A 62 -6.03 4.15 5.51
C LYS A 62 -4.85 4.43 6.41
N GLU A 63 -4.17 3.37 6.86
CA GLU A 63 -3.02 3.53 7.74
C GLU A 63 -1.91 4.32 7.08
N LEU A 64 -1.74 4.15 5.78
CA LEU A 64 -0.65 4.79 5.05
C LEU A 64 -1.03 6.15 4.49
N GLY A 65 -2.27 6.58 4.73
CA GLY A 65 -2.72 7.87 4.21
C GLY A 65 -2.92 7.88 2.71
N MET A 66 -3.15 6.74 2.11
CA MET A 66 -3.34 6.62 0.68
C MET A 66 -4.80 6.51 0.29
N ASP A 67 -5.67 6.40 1.28
CA ASP A 67 -7.09 6.22 1.01
C ASP A 67 -7.71 7.52 0.58
N SER A 68 -8.40 7.52 -0.53
CA SER A 68 -9.14 8.71 -0.94
C SER A 68 -10.60 8.38 -0.86
N ALA A 69 -11.37 9.36 -0.53
CA ALA A 69 -12.79 9.15 -0.33
C ALA A 69 -13.44 8.55 -1.54
N ASP A 70 -12.98 8.92 -2.69
CA ASP A 70 -13.60 8.46 -3.88
C ASP A 70 -13.16 7.08 -4.29
N ASP A 71 -12.23 6.47 -3.62
CA ASP A 71 -11.78 5.22 -3.99
C ASP A 71 -12.69 4.13 -3.64
N ASP A 72 -13.40 4.32 -2.72
CA ASP A 72 -14.06 3.29 -2.25
C ASP A 72 -14.98 2.78 -3.08
N ASP A 73 -15.26 2.89 -3.37
CA ASP A 73 -16.14 2.42 -3.84
C ASP A 73 -16.22 1.84 -4.78
N GLU A 74 -16.03 2.11 -5.39
CA GLU A 74 -16.30 1.64 -6.43
C GLU A 74 -16.41 0.30 -6.47
N ASP A 75 -15.92 -0.31 -6.09
CA ASP A 75 -16.00 -1.60 -6.13
C ASP A 75 -17.05 -2.12 -5.48
N GLU A 76 -17.56 -1.76 -4.96
CA GLU A 76 -18.41 -2.29 -4.28
C GLU A 76 -19.43 -1.86 -4.22
N HIS A 77 -19.61 -1.37 -4.29
CA HIS A 77 -20.60 -0.82 -4.28
C HIS A 77 -20.95 -0.65 -5.04
N LYS A 78 -20.85 -0.69 -5.56
CA LYS A 78 -21.21 -0.51 -6.22
C LYS A 78 -21.37 -0.99 -6.53
N ALA A 79 -21.43 -1.39 -6.46
CA ALA A 79 -21.82 -1.69 -6.53
C ALA A 79 -22.15 -2.01 -6.17
N THR A 80 -22.50 -1.96 -5.96
CA THR A 80 -23.05 -1.87 -5.52
C THR A 80 -23.34 -1.56 -5.45
N LEU A 81 -23.71 -1.47 -5.52
CA LEU A 81 -24.22 -0.98 -5.51
C LEU A 81 -24.35 -1.03 -5.73
N SER A 82 -24.45 -1.08 -5.92
CA SER A 82 -24.74 -0.97 -6.08
C SER A 82 -24.81 -1.23 -6.19
N GLU A 83 -25.09 -1.53 -6.19
CA GLU A 83 -25.32 -1.56 -6.15
C GLU A 83 -25.44 -1.62 -6.02
N ALA A 84 -25.56 -1.77 -6.02
CA ALA A 84 -26.01 -1.50 -5.95
C ALA A 84 -26.02 -1.30 -6.11
#